data_e32db331d92840dc96664a822ca459ee
#
_entry.id   e32db331d92840dc96664a822ca459ee
#
_cell.length_a   1.000
_cell.length_b   1.000
_cell.length_c   1.000
_cell.angle_alpha   90.00
_cell.angle_beta   90.00
_cell.angle_gamma   90.00
#
_symmetry.space_group_name_H-M   'P 1'
#
loop_
_entity.id
_entity.type
_entity.pdbx_description
1 polymer ?
#
loop_
_entity_poly.entity_id
_entity_poly.type
_entity_poly.pdbx_seq_one_letter_code
_entity_poly.pdbx_strand_id
1 'polypeptide(L)'
;VCRRRKLLFLVDAAQTAGHIPLCPRTWGCTMLALPGHKGLLGPHGTGALWVKEGVTLAPLRQGGTGSASESMFQPRMMPDSLESGTLNLPGIAGFSSGIRFALAHEQEARETIAALCGMMRDALLEIPAVRVYTAEGASLVTFNIEGMASQVTASLLDEEGIAVRGGLHCAPGVHRCLGTLEGGAVRVSPGLMNTAADARALIDAVAKIAG
;
A
#
# COMPACT_ATOMS: atom_id res chain seq x y z
N VAL A 1 -15.74 17.10 5.84
CA VAL A 1 -16.34 17.78 4.68
C VAL A 1 -17.41 16.90 4.06
N CYS A 2 -17.12 15.67 3.60
CA CYS A 2 -18.04 14.81 2.86
C CYS A 2 -19.33 14.52 3.63
N ARG A 3 -19.24 14.16 4.93
CA ARG A 3 -20.41 13.90 5.78
C ARG A 3 -21.34 15.13 5.83
N ARG A 4 -20.79 16.35 6.04
CA ARG A 4 -21.59 17.60 6.13
C ARG A 4 -22.26 17.94 4.79
N ARG A 5 -21.63 17.57 3.67
CA ARG A 5 -22.14 17.84 2.31
C ARG A 5 -22.89 16.65 1.72
N LYS A 6 -23.10 15.58 2.48
CA LYS A 6 -23.75 14.34 2.02
C LYS A 6 -23.13 13.75 0.74
N LEU A 7 -21.80 13.89 0.61
CA LEU A 7 -21.04 13.33 -0.50
C LEU A 7 -20.62 11.89 -0.19
N LEU A 8 -20.55 11.06 -1.20
CA LEU A 8 -19.90 9.76 -1.12
C LEU A 8 -18.40 9.97 -0.90
N PHE A 9 -17.81 9.15 -0.04
CA PHE A 9 -16.40 9.24 0.31
C PHE A 9 -15.76 7.85 0.19
N LEU A 10 -14.98 7.67 -0.87
CA LEU A 10 -14.17 6.47 -1.07
C LEU A 10 -12.73 6.73 -0.61
N VAL A 11 -12.19 5.78 0.14
CA VAL A 11 -10.77 5.75 0.50
C VAL A 11 -10.09 4.61 -0.26
N ASP A 12 -9.03 4.94 -0.98
CA ASP A 12 -8.08 3.96 -1.49
C ASP A 12 -7.07 3.65 -0.38
N ALA A 13 -7.20 2.47 0.21
CA ALA A 13 -6.32 1.99 1.28
C ALA A 13 -5.19 1.08 0.77
N ALA A 14 -4.80 1.24 -0.51
CA ALA A 14 -3.82 0.36 -1.14
C ALA A 14 -2.42 0.38 -0.50
N GLN A 15 -2.05 1.43 0.23
CA GLN A 15 -0.77 1.53 0.94
C GLN A 15 -0.93 1.49 2.46
N THR A 16 -2.17 1.62 2.96
CA THR A 16 -2.42 1.73 4.40
C THR A 16 -2.99 0.45 5.02
N ALA A 17 -3.72 -0.36 4.23
CA ALA A 17 -4.23 -1.65 4.69
C ALA A 17 -3.09 -2.58 5.11
N GLY A 18 -3.15 -3.10 6.35
CA GLY A 18 -2.11 -3.94 6.95
C GLY A 18 -0.93 -3.19 7.57
N HIS A 19 -0.88 -1.84 7.45
CA HIS A 19 0.18 -1.01 8.04
C HIS A 19 -0.34 -0.08 9.14
N ILE A 20 -1.57 0.42 8.99
CA ILE A 20 -2.24 1.25 9.98
C ILE A 20 -3.67 0.77 10.20
N PRO A 21 -4.25 0.98 11.42
CA PRO A 21 -5.63 0.62 11.70
C PRO A 21 -6.61 1.34 10.75
N LEU A 22 -7.51 0.58 10.14
CA LEU A 22 -8.53 1.13 9.26
C LEU A 22 -9.86 1.24 10.00
N CYS A 23 -10.37 2.45 10.14
CA CYS A 23 -11.61 2.75 10.85
C CYS A 23 -12.64 3.46 9.94
N PRO A 24 -13.13 2.83 8.85
CA PRO A 24 -13.96 3.49 7.85
C PRO A 24 -15.26 4.07 8.41
N ARG A 25 -15.86 3.41 9.40
CA ARG A 25 -17.08 3.90 10.07
C ARG A 25 -16.82 5.19 10.84
N THR A 26 -15.72 5.26 11.59
CA THR A 26 -15.33 6.44 12.38
C THR A 26 -14.99 7.62 11.47
N TRP A 27 -14.30 7.37 10.36
CA TRP A 27 -13.95 8.41 9.38
C TRP A 27 -15.17 8.93 8.60
N GLY A 28 -16.30 8.21 8.66
CA GLY A 28 -17.49 8.51 7.86
C GLY A 28 -17.30 8.16 6.39
N CYS A 29 -16.45 7.19 6.13
CA CYS A 29 -16.23 6.61 4.82
C CYS A 29 -17.48 5.89 4.33
N THR A 30 -17.74 5.93 3.04
CA THR A 30 -18.84 5.22 2.38
C THR A 30 -18.35 4.01 1.59
N MET A 31 -17.09 4.04 1.17
CA MET A 31 -16.44 2.92 0.48
C MET A 31 -14.95 2.89 0.85
N LEU A 32 -14.38 1.69 0.89
CA LEU A 32 -12.96 1.47 1.14
C LEU A 32 -12.46 0.38 0.18
N ALA A 33 -11.49 0.71 -0.66
CA ALA A 33 -10.86 -0.21 -1.60
C ALA A 33 -9.47 -0.60 -1.11
N LEU A 34 -9.14 -1.89 -1.21
CA LEU A 34 -7.84 -2.41 -0.79
C LEU A 34 -7.42 -3.62 -1.63
N PRO A 35 -6.13 -3.75 -1.99
CA PRO A 35 -5.58 -4.92 -2.64
C PRO A 35 -5.20 -5.98 -1.62
N GLY A 36 -5.29 -7.24 -2.00
CA GLY A 36 -4.88 -8.36 -1.14
C GLY A 36 -3.37 -8.54 -1.02
N HIS A 37 -2.63 -8.25 -2.09
CA HIS A 37 -1.21 -8.60 -2.27
C HIS A 37 -0.18 -7.60 -1.69
N LYS A 38 -0.62 -6.63 -0.87
CA LYS A 38 0.27 -5.68 -0.18
C LYS A 38 0.32 -5.98 1.33
N GLY A 39 0.12 -5.01 2.20
CA GLY A 39 0.22 -5.20 3.64
C GLY A 39 -0.73 -6.24 4.25
N LEU A 40 -1.75 -6.69 3.49
CA LEU A 40 -2.62 -7.80 3.88
C LEU A 40 -2.11 -9.19 3.50
N LEU A 41 -0.93 -9.29 2.87
CA LEU A 41 -0.17 -10.52 2.62
C LEU A 41 -0.93 -11.60 1.82
N GLY A 42 -1.95 -11.21 1.07
CA GLY A 42 -2.72 -12.10 0.21
C GLY A 42 -2.12 -12.31 -1.19
N PRO A 43 -2.63 -13.24 -1.97
CA PRO A 43 -2.17 -13.49 -3.34
C PRO A 43 -2.45 -12.32 -4.29
N HIS A 44 -1.66 -12.22 -5.35
CA HIS A 44 -1.98 -11.32 -6.47
C HIS A 44 -3.34 -11.63 -7.07
N GLY A 45 -4.01 -10.61 -7.63
CA GLY A 45 -5.34 -10.73 -8.21
C GLY A 45 -6.47 -10.80 -7.19
N THR A 46 -6.17 -10.60 -5.90
CA THR A 46 -7.18 -10.49 -4.83
C THR A 46 -7.26 -9.07 -4.28
N GLY A 47 -8.41 -8.74 -3.71
CA GLY A 47 -8.68 -7.46 -3.09
C GLY A 47 -10.09 -7.43 -2.51
N ALA A 48 -10.45 -6.33 -1.88
CA ALA A 48 -11.79 -6.14 -1.35
C ALA A 48 -12.27 -4.70 -1.53
N LEU A 49 -13.58 -4.57 -1.70
CA LEU A 49 -14.30 -3.30 -1.62
C LEU A 49 -15.29 -3.39 -0.46
N TRP A 50 -15.03 -2.63 0.59
CA TRP A 50 -16.02 -2.44 1.62
C TRP A 50 -16.99 -1.32 1.22
N VAL A 51 -18.27 -1.59 1.33
CA VAL A 51 -19.35 -0.63 1.03
C VAL A 51 -20.19 -0.47 2.29
N LYS A 52 -20.43 0.77 2.70
CA LYS A 52 -21.28 1.08 3.84
C LYS A 52 -22.72 0.65 3.54
N GLU A 53 -23.39 0.10 4.53
CA GLU A 53 -24.81 -0.25 4.46
C GLU A 53 -25.65 0.97 4.02
N GLY A 54 -26.62 0.73 3.14
CA GLY A 54 -27.48 1.76 2.55
C GLY A 54 -26.87 2.50 1.35
N VAL A 55 -25.62 2.20 0.97
CA VAL A 55 -25.00 2.70 -0.27
C VAL A 55 -25.24 1.70 -1.38
N THR A 56 -25.92 2.15 -2.45
CA THR A 56 -26.17 1.34 -3.66
C THR A 56 -25.13 1.67 -4.71
N LEU A 57 -24.53 0.63 -5.29
CA LEU A 57 -23.59 0.74 -6.40
C LEU A 57 -24.18 0.04 -7.63
N ALA A 58 -23.98 0.65 -8.80
CA ALA A 58 -24.25 -0.03 -10.06
C ALA A 58 -23.12 -1.02 -10.38
N PRO A 59 -23.40 -2.24 -10.85
CA PRO A 59 -22.38 -3.17 -11.28
C PRO A 59 -21.63 -2.63 -12.49
N LEU A 60 -20.31 -2.66 -12.43
CA LEU A 60 -19.46 -2.27 -13.55
C LEU A 60 -19.43 -3.37 -14.65
N ARG A 61 -19.58 -4.63 -14.23
CA ARG A 61 -19.67 -5.80 -15.11
C ARG A 61 -20.85 -6.64 -14.67
N GLN A 62 -21.51 -7.28 -15.63
CA GLN A 62 -22.63 -8.16 -15.41
C GLN A 62 -22.36 -9.52 -16.06
N GLY A 63 -22.87 -10.59 -15.47
CA GLY A 63 -22.69 -11.95 -15.96
C GLY A 63 -23.25 -12.98 -14.98
N GLY A 64 -23.12 -14.26 -15.28
CA GLY A 64 -23.57 -15.33 -14.40
C GLY A 64 -22.87 -15.26 -13.04
N THR A 65 -23.67 -15.34 -11.97
CA THR A 65 -23.18 -15.32 -10.58
C THR A 65 -23.33 -16.69 -9.91
N GLY A 66 -24.13 -17.58 -10.50
CA GLY A 66 -24.47 -18.89 -9.92
C GLY A 66 -25.54 -18.84 -8.81
N SER A 67 -25.89 -17.66 -8.31
CA SER A 67 -26.87 -17.51 -7.20
C SER A 67 -28.32 -17.28 -7.66
N ALA A 68 -28.53 -16.93 -8.94
CA ALA A 68 -29.86 -16.69 -9.53
C ALA A 68 -29.88 -17.11 -11.00
N SER A 69 -29.59 -18.39 -11.26
CA SER A 69 -29.41 -18.95 -12.61
C SER A 69 -30.67 -18.91 -13.46
N GLU A 70 -31.86 -18.80 -12.85
CA GLU A 70 -33.15 -18.64 -13.53
C GLU A 70 -33.41 -17.21 -14.03
N SER A 71 -32.63 -16.22 -13.56
CA SER A 71 -32.79 -14.81 -13.91
C SER A 71 -31.89 -14.42 -15.08
N MET A 72 -32.44 -13.65 -16.04
CA MET A 72 -31.70 -13.02 -17.12
C MET A 72 -31.00 -11.73 -16.67
N PHE A 73 -31.21 -11.29 -15.44
CA PHE A 73 -30.70 -10.04 -14.90
C PHE A 73 -29.71 -10.26 -13.76
N GLN A 74 -28.77 -9.33 -13.63
CA GLN A 74 -27.82 -9.30 -12.51
C GLN A 74 -28.57 -9.26 -11.18
N PRO A 75 -28.21 -10.10 -10.18
CA PRO A 75 -28.79 -10.02 -8.84
C PRO A 75 -28.65 -8.64 -8.22
N ARG A 76 -29.63 -8.24 -7.40
CA ARG A 76 -29.61 -6.94 -6.72
C ARG A 76 -29.00 -6.99 -5.32
N MET A 77 -28.84 -8.20 -4.77
CA MET A 77 -28.28 -8.39 -3.43
C MET A 77 -26.76 -8.37 -3.44
N MET A 78 -26.17 -7.70 -2.47
CA MET A 78 -24.73 -7.77 -2.20
C MET A 78 -24.36 -9.12 -1.54
N PRO A 79 -23.22 -9.70 -1.85
CA PRO A 79 -22.17 -9.20 -2.75
C PRO A 79 -22.41 -9.49 -4.24
N ASP A 80 -23.34 -10.39 -4.59
CA ASP A 80 -23.55 -10.93 -5.95
C ASP A 80 -23.84 -9.85 -6.98
N SER A 81 -24.46 -8.74 -6.56
CA SER A 81 -24.72 -7.60 -7.46
C SER A 81 -23.47 -7.00 -8.08
N LEU A 82 -22.30 -7.13 -7.42
CA LEU A 82 -21.01 -6.60 -7.86
C LEU A 82 -20.01 -7.69 -8.27
N GLU A 83 -20.36 -8.95 -8.07
CA GLU A 83 -19.54 -10.11 -8.39
C GLU A 83 -20.13 -10.85 -9.60
N SER A 84 -19.41 -10.90 -10.70
CA SER A 84 -19.82 -11.63 -11.89
C SER A 84 -18.78 -12.69 -12.30
N GLY A 85 -19.24 -13.85 -12.72
CA GLY A 85 -18.39 -14.99 -13.07
C GLY A 85 -18.02 -15.87 -11.87
N THR A 86 -17.24 -16.91 -12.14
CA THR A 86 -16.74 -17.83 -11.11
C THR A 86 -15.66 -17.14 -10.27
N LEU A 87 -15.85 -17.09 -8.96
CA LEU A 87 -14.90 -16.47 -8.03
C LEU A 87 -13.60 -17.28 -7.94
N ASN A 88 -12.49 -16.56 -7.73
CA ASN A 88 -11.17 -17.13 -7.46
C ASN A 88 -11.11 -17.65 -6.01
N LEU A 89 -11.77 -18.77 -5.71
CA LEU A 89 -11.82 -19.33 -4.37
C LEU A 89 -10.45 -19.60 -3.74
N PRO A 90 -9.46 -20.19 -4.46
CA PRO A 90 -8.12 -20.37 -3.88
C PRO A 90 -7.46 -19.03 -3.50
N GLY A 91 -7.59 -18.02 -4.35
CA GLY A 91 -7.07 -16.69 -4.06
C GLY A 91 -7.76 -16.04 -2.86
N ILE A 92 -9.09 -16.16 -2.75
CA ILE A 92 -9.88 -15.63 -1.63
C ILE A 92 -9.49 -16.34 -0.32
N ALA A 93 -9.31 -17.65 -0.34
CA ALA A 93 -8.86 -18.43 0.82
C ALA A 93 -7.46 -17.99 1.28
N GLY A 94 -6.51 -17.82 0.35
CA GLY A 94 -5.19 -17.28 0.63
C GLY A 94 -5.24 -15.86 1.18
N PHE A 95 -6.08 -14.99 0.60
CA PHE A 95 -6.30 -13.63 1.09
C PHE A 95 -6.88 -13.61 2.50
N SER A 96 -7.86 -14.45 2.80
CA SER A 96 -8.41 -14.62 4.15
C SER A 96 -7.34 -15.03 5.17
N SER A 97 -6.40 -15.91 4.77
CA SER A 97 -5.28 -16.32 5.62
C SER A 97 -4.30 -15.17 5.87
N GLY A 98 -3.96 -14.40 4.82
CA GLY A 98 -3.13 -13.20 4.92
C GLY A 98 -3.73 -12.14 5.86
N ILE A 99 -5.05 -11.87 5.73
CA ILE A 99 -5.76 -10.93 6.62
C ILE A 99 -5.68 -11.40 8.08
N ARG A 100 -5.94 -12.68 8.36
CA ARG A 100 -5.86 -13.21 9.72
C ARG A 100 -4.47 -13.06 10.31
N PHE A 101 -3.43 -13.35 9.53
CA PHE A 101 -2.05 -13.16 9.95
C PHE A 101 -1.75 -11.68 10.21
N ALA A 102 -2.09 -10.78 9.28
CA ALA A 102 -1.85 -9.35 9.42
C ALA A 102 -2.56 -8.76 10.65
N LEU A 103 -3.80 -9.18 10.94
CA LEU A 103 -4.53 -8.73 12.12
C LEU A 103 -3.94 -9.28 13.43
N ALA A 104 -3.47 -10.53 13.43
CA ALA A 104 -2.84 -11.15 14.61
C ALA A 104 -1.52 -10.47 14.99
N HIS A 105 -0.81 -9.88 14.02
CA HIS A 105 0.51 -9.24 14.21
C HIS A 105 0.47 -7.73 13.98
N GLU A 106 -0.71 -7.09 13.96
CA GLU A 106 -0.86 -5.68 13.60
C GLU A 106 0.01 -4.74 14.47
N GLN A 107 0.01 -4.96 15.77
CA GLN A 107 0.79 -4.12 16.69
C GLN A 107 2.30 -4.35 16.52
N GLU A 108 2.74 -5.59 16.47
CA GLU A 108 4.14 -5.97 16.25
C GLU A 108 4.66 -5.40 14.93
N ALA A 109 3.90 -5.56 13.84
CA ALA A 109 4.24 -5.02 12.52
C ALA A 109 4.39 -3.50 12.56
N ARG A 110 3.45 -2.80 13.20
CA ARG A 110 3.49 -1.34 13.32
C ARG A 110 4.71 -0.85 14.10
N GLU A 111 5.02 -1.48 15.23
CA GLU A 111 6.17 -1.14 16.06
C GLU A 111 7.48 -1.41 15.33
N THR A 112 7.62 -2.57 14.70
CA THR A 112 8.79 -2.95 13.89
C THR A 112 9.00 -1.99 12.73
N ILE A 113 7.96 -1.72 11.93
CA ILE A 113 8.03 -0.82 10.78
C ILE A 113 8.39 0.60 11.23
N ALA A 114 7.79 1.10 12.30
CA ALA A 114 8.08 2.44 12.82
C ALA A 114 9.54 2.56 13.29
N ALA A 115 10.05 1.57 14.02
CA ALA A 115 11.43 1.54 14.48
C ALA A 115 12.43 1.49 13.30
N LEU A 116 12.19 0.62 12.31
CA LEU A 116 13.04 0.50 11.12
C LEU A 116 13.01 1.78 10.27
N CYS A 117 11.83 2.36 10.04
CA CYS A 117 11.70 3.61 9.31
C CYS A 117 12.38 4.79 10.02
N GLY A 118 12.23 4.88 11.34
CA GLY A 118 12.94 5.89 12.15
C GLY A 118 14.45 5.74 12.02
N MET A 119 14.98 4.54 12.24
CA MET A 119 16.41 4.24 12.11
C MET A 119 16.97 4.61 10.73
N MET A 120 16.31 4.17 9.66
CA MET A 120 16.74 4.49 8.30
C MET A 120 16.64 5.98 7.99
N ARG A 121 15.51 6.62 8.32
CA ARG A 121 15.30 8.05 8.09
C ARG A 121 16.37 8.89 8.76
N ASP A 122 16.62 8.66 10.04
CA ASP A 122 17.54 9.48 10.83
C ASP A 122 18.98 9.32 10.35
N ALA A 123 19.40 8.09 10.05
CA ALA A 123 20.72 7.83 9.49
C ALA A 123 20.90 8.42 8.07
N LEU A 124 19.87 8.33 7.21
CA LEU A 124 19.93 8.91 5.86
C LEU A 124 19.99 10.45 5.87
N LEU A 125 19.41 11.10 6.88
CA LEU A 125 19.50 12.56 7.05
C LEU A 125 20.92 13.04 7.38
N GLU A 126 21.79 12.19 7.94
CA GLU A 126 23.18 12.50 8.26
C GLU A 126 24.10 12.39 7.04
N ILE A 127 23.65 11.85 5.91
CA ILE A 127 24.43 11.71 4.68
C ILE A 127 24.24 12.98 3.83
N PRO A 128 25.26 13.84 3.65
CA PRO A 128 25.09 15.16 3.02
C PRO A 128 24.50 15.15 1.61
N ALA A 129 24.82 14.12 0.81
CA ALA A 129 24.30 13.97 -0.54
C ALA A 129 22.89 13.33 -0.61
N VAL A 130 22.26 13.01 0.53
CA VAL A 130 20.95 12.36 0.57
C VAL A 130 19.87 13.35 0.99
N ARG A 131 18.84 13.45 0.19
CA ARG A 131 17.63 14.20 0.50
C ARG A 131 16.49 13.26 0.89
N VAL A 132 16.07 13.33 2.14
CA VAL A 132 14.95 12.55 2.68
C VAL A 132 13.66 13.36 2.57
N TYR A 133 12.57 12.72 2.06
CA TYR A 133 11.26 13.35 1.90
C TYR A 133 10.24 12.85 2.92
N THR A 134 10.57 11.82 3.69
CA THR A 134 9.67 11.17 4.64
C THR A 134 9.57 11.96 5.93
N ALA A 135 8.34 12.21 6.38
CA ALA A 135 8.07 12.78 7.69
C ALA A 135 8.32 11.76 8.81
N GLU A 136 8.52 12.24 10.03
CA GLU A 136 8.59 11.40 11.22
C GLU A 136 7.29 10.59 11.40
N GLY A 137 7.42 9.35 11.86
CA GLY A 137 6.30 8.45 12.11
C GLY A 137 5.67 7.79 10.86
N ALA A 138 6.26 7.99 9.68
CA ALA A 138 5.78 7.33 8.47
C ALA A 138 6.17 5.84 8.45
N SER A 139 5.38 5.02 7.73
CA SER A 139 5.57 3.58 7.58
C SER A 139 6.41 3.19 6.35
N LEU A 140 7.11 4.14 5.75
CA LEU A 140 8.04 3.96 4.64
C LEU A 140 9.08 5.10 4.63
N VAL A 141 10.20 4.89 3.95
CA VAL A 141 11.22 5.92 3.76
C VAL A 141 11.34 6.25 2.27
N THR A 142 11.37 7.54 1.94
CA THR A 142 11.53 8.03 0.58
C THR A 142 12.67 9.03 0.55
N PHE A 143 13.62 8.83 -0.36
CA PHE A 143 14.81 9.67 -0.48
C PHE A 143 15.33 9.73 -1.91
N ASN A 144 16.26 10.65 -2.18
CA ASN A 144 17.11 10.67 -3.36
C ASN A 144 18.55 10.94 -2.97
N ILE A 145 19.49 10.49 -3.81
CA ILE A 145 20.89 10.91 -3.78
C ILE A 145 21.04 12.05 -4.79
N GLU A 146 21.67 13.14 -4.39
CA GLU A 146 21.86 14.33 -5.26
C GLU A 146 22.63 13.96 -6.54
N GLY A 147 22.17 14.51 -7.66
CA GLY A 147 22.77 14.25 -8.97
C GLY A 147 22.47 12.85 -9.55
N MET A 148 21.73 11.99 -8.86
CA MET A 148 21.45 10.63 -9.30
C MET A 148 19.95 10.39 -9.50
N ALA A 149 19.56 9.81 -10.64
CA ALA A 149 18.17 9.42 -10.88
C ALA A 149 17.76 8.27 -9.97
N SER A 150 16.49 8.29 -9.47
CA SER A 150 15.99 7.31 -8.51
C SER A 150 16.05 5.87 -9.02
N GLN A 151 15.90 5.65 -10.33
CA GLN A 151 16.04 4.33 -10.94
C GLN A 151 17.47 3.82 -10.91
N VAL A 152 18.46 4.71 -11.12
CA VAL A 152 19.90 4.37 -11.03
C VAL A 152 20.23 3.98 -9.59
N THR A 153 19.82 4.80 -8.62
CA THR A 153 20.02 4.48 -7.19
C THR A 153 19.38 3.12 -6.84
N ALA A 154 18.16 2.86 -7.35
CA ALA A 154 17.49 1.58 -7.09
C ALA A 154 18.24 0.39 -7.72
N SER A 155 18.80 0.55 -8.92
CA SER A 155 19.62 -0.51 -9.56
C SER A 155 20.92 -0.77 -8.80
N LEU A 156 21.61 0.27 -8.33
CA LEU A 156 22.83 0.10 -7.53
C LEU A 156 22.55 -0.58 -6.18
N LEU A 157 21.42 -0.28 -5.55
CA LEU A 157 20.99 -0.96 -4.34
C LEU A 157 20.61 -2.42 -4.59
N ASP A 158 20.02 -2.73 -5.75
CA ASP A 158 19.72 -4.11 -6.16
C ASP A 158 21.00 -4.93 -6.36
N GLU A 159 22.07 -4.34 -6.91
CA GLU A 159 23.40 -4.98 -7.00
C GLU A 159 24.01 -5.28 -5.62
N GLU A 160 23.66 -4.51 -4.59
CA GLU A 160 24.02 -4.78 -3.18
C GLU A 160 23.02 -5.75 -2.49
N GLY A 161 22.05 -6.33 -3.23
CA GLY A 161 21.04 -7.25 -2.71
C GLY A 161 19.89 -6.59 -1.95
N ILE A 162 19.69 -5.28 -2.13
CA ILE A 162 18.69 -4.49 -1.40
C ILE A 162 17.55 -4.11 -2.33
N ALA A 163 16.38 -4.73 -2.13
CA ALA A 163 15.17 -4.50 -2.91
C ALA A 163 14.47 -3.20 -2.49
N VAL A 164 14.51 -2.19 -3.36
CA VAL A 164 13.80 -0.91 -3.21
C VAL A 164 13.04 -0.59 -4.49
N ARG A 165 12.30 0.50 -4.51
CA ARG A 165 11.61 0.95 -5.72
C ARG A 165 11.96 2.39 -6.06
N GLY A 166 12.53 2.62 -7.25
CA GLY A 166 12.70 3.93 -7.86
C GLY A 166 11.49 4.37 -8.69
N GLY A 167 11.25 5.67 -8.83
CA GLY A 167 10.26 6.26 -9.71
C GLY A 167 9.11 6.98 -9.01
N LEU A 168 7.94 7.05 -9.68
CA LEU A 168 6.79 7.86 -9.23
C LEU A 168 5.80 7.11 -8.32
N HIS A 169 5.96 5.82 -8.12
CA HIS A 169 5.15 4.99 -7.19
C HIS A 169 3.62 5.09 -7.40
N CYS A 170 3.16 5.33 -8.64
CA CYS A 170 1.75 5.59 -8.97
C CYS A 170 1.18 6.85 -8.26
N ALA A 171 2.03 7.80 -7.85
CA ALA A 171 1.66 8.98 -7.09
C ALA A 171 2.21 10.30 -7.70
N PRO A 172 1.95 10.59 -8.98
CA PRO A 172 2.54 11.76 -9.65
C PRO A 172 2.18 13.09 -8.98
N GLY A 173 1.01 13.17 -8.34
CA GLY A 173 0.59 14.36 -7.59
C GLY A 173 1.48 14.64 -6.39
N VAL A 174 1.90 13.60 -5.65
CA VAL A 174 2.84 13.72 -4.53
C VAL A 174 4.21 14.18 -5.05
N HIS A 175 4.72 13.54 -6.10
CA HIS A 175 6.01 13.89 -6.69
C HIS A 175 6.03 15.33 -7.25
N ARG A 176 4.89 15.83 -7.75
CA ARG A 176 4.76 17.25 -8.13
C ARG A 176 4.91 18.17 -6.93
N CYS A 177 4.28 17.84 -5.79
CA CYS A 177 4.40 18.64 -4.56
C CYS A 177 5.81 18.58 -3.97
N LEU A 178 6.50 17.46 -4.10
CA LEU A 178 7.88 17.26 -3.61
C LEU A 178 8.96 17.82 -4.57
N GLY A 179 8.57 18.24 -5.79
CA GLY A 179 9.52 18.67 -6.81
C GLY A 179 10.34 17.54 -7.44
N THR A 180 9.85 16.30 -7.36
CA THR A 180 10.54 15.09 -7.84
C THR A 180 9.86 14.42 -9.02
N LEU A 181 9.02 15.17 -9.77
CA LEU A 181 8.19 14.59 -10.84
C LEU A 181 9.04 14.02 -12.00
N GLU A 182 10.14 14.68 -12.36
CA GLU A 182 11.00 14.24 -13.48
C GLU A 182 11.84 13.00 -13.15
N GLY A 183 12.44 12.97 -11.96
CA GLY A 183 13.36 11.90 -11.54
C GLY A 183 12.76 10.83 -10.63
N GLY A 184 11.54 11.05 -10.13
CA GLY A 184 10.97 10.21 -9.10
C GLY A 184 11.72 10.27 -7.77
N ALA A 185 11.54 9.27 -6.93
CA ALA A 185 12.31 9.07 -5.72
C ALA A 185 12.52 7.57 -5.44
N VAL A 186 13.47 7.23 -4.60
CA VAL A 186 13.65 5.87 -4.07
C VAL A 186 12.72 5.70 -2.89
N ARG A 187 11.96 4.60 -2.87
CA ARG A 187 11.09 4.22 -1.75
C ARG A 187 11.53 2.90 -1.14
N VAL A 188 11.74 2.93 0.16
CA VAL A 188 11.96 1.75 1.01
C VAL A 188 10.66 1.48 1.79
N SER A 189 10.21 0.25 1.76
CA SER A 189 8.95 -0.16 2.40
C SER A 189 9.23 -1.41 3.26
N PRO A 190 9.71 -1.25 4.50
CA PRO A 190 9.94 -2.39 5.38
C PRO A 190 8.62 -3.06 5.77
N GLY A 191 8.69 -4.34 6.06
CA GLY A 191 7.58 -5.13 6.57
C GLY A 191 7.93 -5.78 7.90
N LEU A 192 6.98 -6.54 8.47
CA LEU A 192 7.14 -7.27 9.74
C LEU A 192 8.37 -8.19 9.75
N MET A 193 8.73 -8.78 8.60
CA MET A 193 9.83 -9.74 8.50
C MET A 193 11.22 -9.09 8.37
N ASN A 194 11.29 -7.77 8.23
CA ASN A 194 12.57 -7.07 8.18
C ASN A 194 13.15 -6.85 9.58
N THR A 195 14.46 -6.73 9.61
CA THR A 195 15.26 -6.61 10.84
C THR A 195 16.08 -5.32 10.86
N ALA A 196 16.63 -4.98 12.02
CA ALA A 196 17.58 -3.88 12.12
C ALA A 196 18.89 -4.13 11.30
N ALA A 197 19.22 -5.39 10.99
CA ALA A 197 20.33 -5.71 10.11
C ALA A 197 20.04 -5.28 8.67
N ASP A 198 18.81 -5.51 8.17
CA ASP A 198 18.39 -5.06 6.84
C ASP A 198 18.42 -3.53 6.73
N ALA A 199 17.96 -2.83 7.77
CA ALA A 199 18.01 -1.37 7.81
C ALA A 199 19.45 -0.85 7.78
N ARG A 200 20.38 -1.48 8.53
CA ARG A 200 21.81 -1.11 8.49
C ARG A 200 22.42 -1.38 7.13
N ALA A 201 22.13 -2.53 6.51
CA ALA A 201 22.63 -2.84 5.17
C ALA A 201 22.21 -1.77 4.14
N LEU A 202 20.95 -1.31 4.19
CA LEU A 202 20.49 -0.21 3.36
C LEU A 202 21.29 1.08 3.62
N ILE A 203 21.46 1.46 4.89
CA ILE A 203 22.16 2.70 5.27
C ILE A 203 23.61 2.66 4.75
N ASP A 204 24.30 1.57 4.98
CA ASP A 204 25.71 1.37 4.56
C ASP A 204 25.85 1.41 3.04
N ALA A 205 24.93 0.77 2.30
CA ALA A 205 24.92 0.79 0.84
C ALA A 205 24.61 2.19 0.30
N VAL A 206 23.66 2.92 0.87
CA VAL A 206 23.37 4.31 0.46
C VAL A 206 24.57 5.21 0.75
N ALA A 207 25.23 5.10 1.90
CA ALA A 207 26.43 5.85 2.22
C ALA A 207 27.58 5.58 1.22
N LYS A 208 27.79 4.32 0.84
CA LYS A 208 28.76 3.90 -0.17
C LYS A 208 28.47 4.47 -1.56
N ILE A 209 27.19 4.50 -1.97
CA ILE A 209 26.77 5.00 -3.29
C ILE A 209 26.82 6.53 -3.35
N ALA A 210 26.59 7.21 -2.22
CA ALA A 210 26.54 8.66 -2.11
C ALA A 210 27.91 9.33 -1.94
N GLY A 211 28.93 8.60 -1.46
CA GLY A 211 30.30 9.08 -1.23
C GLY A 211 31.23 8.73 -2.34
#